data_b0b87c3a899e01e3b3dd255ffc7e88b5
#
_entry.id   b0b87c3a899e01e3b3dd255ffc7e88b5
#
_cell.length_a   1.000
_cell.length_b   1.000
_cell.length_c   1.000
_cell.angle_alpha   90.00
_cell.angle_beta   90.00
_cell.angle_gamma   90.00
#
_symmetry.space_group_name_H-M   'P 1'
#
loop_
_entity.id
_entity.type
_entity.pdbx_description
1 polymer ?
#
loop_
_entity_poly.entity_id
_entity_poly.type
_entity_poly.pdbx_seq_one_letter_code
_entity_poly.pdbx_strand_id
1 'polypeptide(L)' 'MTTDYKEQDRKKILDYLASRGCEVSVDTIIAESGADKMRVYPILFEETQAGHIQVIELSKLGALEKVALK' A
#
# COMPACT_ATOMS: atom_id res chain seq x y z
N MET A 1 19.16 -8.50 17.09
CA MET A 1 18.53 -7.39 16.34
C MET A 1 17.19 -7.86 15.82
N THR A 2 16.15 -7.08 16.06
CA THR A 2 14.80 -7.42 15.62
C THR A 2 14.60 -6.96 14.19
N THR A 3 14.13 -7.86 13.31
CA THR A 3 13.80 -7.50 11.94
C THR A 3 12.40 -6.90 11.91
N ASP A 4 12.28 -5.69 11.39
CA ASP A 4 10.99 -5.03 11.28
C ASP A 4 10.39 -5.30 9.89
N TYR A 5 9.65 -6.40 9.79
CA TYR A 5 9.03 -6.79 8.53
C TYR A 5 8.00 -5.77 8.06
N LYS A 6 7.33 -5.10 9.00
CA LYS A 6 6.34 -4.08 8.64
C LYS A 6 7.00 -2.89 7.95
N GLU A 7 8.14 -2.43 8.46
CA GLU A 7 8.87 -1.32 7.84
C GLU A 7 9.46 -1.73 6.49
N GLN A 8 9.93 -2.96 6.36
CA GLN A 8 10.40 -3.47 5.09
C GLN A 8 9.28 -3.51 4.07
N ASP A 9 8.11 -4.00 4.46
CA ASP A 9 6.96 -4.06 3.57
C ASP A 9 6.45 -2.68 3.23
N ARG A 10 6.46 -1.75 4.18
CA ARG A 10 6.09 -0.35 3.92
C ARG A 10 6.97 0.24 2.83
N LYS A 11 8.28 0.05 2.93
CA LYS A 11 9.21 0.55 1.93
C LYS A 11 8.94 -0.08 0.56
N LYS A 12 8.69 -1.40 0.52
CA LYS A 12 8.37 -2.09 -0.72
C LYS A 12 7.13 -1.50 -1.38
N ILE A 13 6.10 -1.24 -0.60
CA ILE A 13 4.85 -0.68 -1.11
C ILE A 13 5.07 0.73 -1.63
N LEU A 14 5.72 1.58 -0.85
CA LEU A 14 5.95 2.98 -1.25
C LEU A 14 6.86 3.06 -2.48
N ASP A 15 7.92 2.26 -2.52
CA ASP A 15 8.81 2.21 -3.68
C ASP A 15 8.07 1.74 -4.93
N TYR A 16 7.20 0.74 -4.77
CA TYR A 16 6.40 0.25 -5.89
C TYR A 16 5.46 1.33 -6.41
N LEU A 17 4.74 2.01 -5.52
CA LEU A 17 3.85 3.09 -5.92
C LEU A 17 4.60 4.21 -6.61
N ALA A 18 5.78 4.57 -6.10
CA ALA A 18 6.61 5.60 -6.71
C ALA A 18 7.06 5.20 -8.12
N SER A 19 7.39 3.92 -8.31
CA SER A 19 7.83 3.43 -9.62
C SER A 19 6.70 3.41 -10.64
N ARG A 20 5.45 3.20 -10.19
CA ARG A 20 4.29 3.22 -11.09
C ARG A 20 3.91 4.64 -11.49
N GLY A 21 4.02 5.58 -10.58
CA GLY A 21 3.72 6.98 -10.85
C GLY A 21 2.24 7.29 -11.11
N CYS A 22 1.34 6.35 -10.80
CA CYS A 22 -0.10 6.50 -11.02
C CYS A 22 -0.87 5.67 -10.01
N GLU A 23 -2.19 5.70 -10.09
CA GLU A 23 -3.02 4.88 -9.20
C GLU A 23 -2.79 3.39 -9.49
N VAL A 24 -2.81 2.58 -8.43
CA VAL A 24 -2.57 1.14 -8.51
C VAL A 24 -3.63 0.44 -7.66
N SER A 25 -4.13 -0.70 -8.15
CA SER A 25 -5.06 -1.48 -7.36
C SER A 25 -4.31 -2.20 -6.23
N VAL A 26 -5.02 -2.42 -5.11
CA VAL A 26 -4.42 -3.11 -3.97
C VAL A 26 -4.02 -4.54 -4.34
N ASP A 27 -4.81 -5.21 -5.19
CA ASP A 27 -4.48 -6.55 -5.65
C ASP A 27 -3.14 -6.57 -6.41
N THR A 28 -2.89 -5.56 -7.22
CA THR A 28 -1.63 -5.43 -7.94
C THR A 28 -0.47 -5.18 -6.98
N ILE A 29 -0.69 -4.36 -5.96
CA ILE A 29 0.34 -4.13 -4.93
C ILE A 29 0.70 -5.45 -4.25
N ILE A 30 -0.29 -6.24 -3.86
CA ILE A 30 -0.06 -7.54 -3.23
C ILE A 30 0.73 -8.46 -4.15
N ALA A 31 0.39 -8.47 -5.44
CA ALA A 31 1.02 -9.37 -6.40
C ALA A 31 2.44 -8.95 -6.79
N GLU A 32 2.72 -7.65 -6.85
CA GLU A 32 3.95 -7.16 -7.46
C GLU A 32 4.93 -6.47 -6.53
N SER A 33 4.47 -5.89 -5.42
CA SER A 33 5.37 -5.17 -4.51
C SER A 33 6.29 -6.07 -3.70
N GLY A 34 5.91 -7.33 -3.54
CA GLY A 34 6.65 -8.27 -2.70
C GLY A 34 6.31 -8.18 -1.23
N ALA A 35 5.37 -7.31 -0.85
CA ALA A 35 4.94 -7.19 0.54
C ALA A 35 3.98 -8.33 0.90
N ASP A 36 3.94 -8.68 2.19
CA ASP A 36 3.05 -9.70 2.69
C ASP A 36 1.61 -9.20 2.63
N LYS A 37 0.72 -10.01 2.04
CA LYS A 37 -0.69 -9.68 1.91
C LYS A 37 -1.33 -9.22 3.23
N MET A 38 -0.96 -9.89 4.32
CA MET A 38 -1.54 -9.60 5.64
C MET A 38 -1.11 -8.24 6.18
N ARG A 39 -0.03 -7.67 5.65
CA ARG A 39 0.48 -6.36 6.10
C ARG A 39 0.10 -5.23 5.15
N VAL A 40 -0.31 -5.55 3.92
CA VAL A 40 -0.59 -4.52 2.91
C VAL A 40 -1.70 -3.59 3.35
N TYR A 41 -2.85 -4.12 3.78
CA TYR A 41 -3.98 -3.29 4.19
C TYR A 41 -3.66 -2.40 5.39
N PRO A 42 -3.10 -2.93 6.50
CA PRO A 42 -2.72 -2.07 7.63
C PRO A 42 -1.74 -0.97 7.25
N ILE A 43 -0.75 -1.29 6.42
CA ILE A 43 0.26 -0.31 6.00
C ILE A 43 -0.39 0.77 5.13
N LEU A 44 -1.21 0.39 4.16
CA LEU A 44 -1.90 1.35 3.31
C LEU A 44 -2.80 2.27 4.13
N PHE A 45 -3.50 1.72 5.12
CA PHE A 45 -4.34 2.50 6.00
C PHE A 45 -3.53 3.52 6.79
N GLU A 46 -2.41 3.09 7.37
CA GLU A 46 -1.54 3.99 8.12
C GLU A 46 -0.97 5.10 7.25
N GLU A 47 -0.51 4.76 6.06
CA GLU A 47 0.06 5.75 5.14
C GLU A 47 -0.99 6.72 4.62
N THR A 48 -2.22 6.25 4.46
CA THR A 48 -3.34 7.13 4.10
C THR A 48 -3.59 8.14 5.21
N GLN A 49 -3.59 7.69 6.47
CA GLN A 49 -3.79 8.58 7.61
C GLN A 49 -2.62 9.55 7.80
N ALA A 50 -1.40 9.12 7.46
CA ALA A 50 -0.23 9.98 7.53
C ALA A 50 -0.17 11.00 6.39
N GLY A 51 -1.02 10.86 5.37
CA GLY A 51 -1.06 11.78 4.25
C GLY A 51 -0.07 11.47 3.13
N HIS A 52 0.55 10.29 3.16
CA HIS A 52 1.50 9.90 2.12
C HIS A 52 0.82 9.24 0.91
N ILE A 53 -0.35 8.66 1.13
CA ILE A 53 -1.11 7.95 0.11
C ILE A 53 -2.53 8.51 0.11
N GLN A 54 -3.15 8.57 -1.06
CA GLN A 54 -4.55 8.93 -1.20
C GLN A 54 -5.33 7.73 -1.72
N VAL A 55 -6.56 7.58 -1.23
CA VAL A 55 -7.46 6.53 -1.69
C VAL A 55 -8.19 7.05 -2.93
N ILE A 56 -8.07 6.31 -4.02
CA ILE A 56 -8.71 6.66 -5.29
C ILE A 56 -10.09 6.01 -5.37
N GLU A 57 -10.20 4.75 -4.91
CA GLU A 57 -11.45 4.00 -5.03
C GLU A 57 -11.60 3.05 -3.85
N LEU A 58 -12.82 2.92 -3.36
CA LEU A 58 -13.17 1.95 -2.33
C LEU A 58 -14.06 0.87 -2.94
N SER A 59 -13.96 -0.35 -2.40
CA SER A 59 -14.86 -1.43 -2.79
C SER A 59 -16.25 -1.18 -2.22
N LYS A 60 -17.23 -2.00 -2.63
CA LYS A 60 -18.59 -1.92 -2.11
C LYS A 60 -18.65 -2.15 -0.61
N LEU A 61 -17.69 -2.88 -0.05
CA LEU A 61 -17.62 -3.17 1.38
C LEU A 61 -16.81 -2.13 2.16
N GLY A 62 -16.34 -1.08 1.48
CA GLY A 62 -15.55 -0.03 2.10
C GLY A 62 -14.07 -0.35 2.26
N ALA A 63 -13.60 -1.43 1.66
CA ALA A 63 -12.18 -1.77 1.67
C ALA A 63 -11.42 -0.97 0.60
N LEU A 64 -10.12 -0.77 0.81
CA LEU A 64 -9.29 -0.06 -0.16
C LEU A 64 -9.21 -0.86 -1.46
N GLU A 65 -9.47 -0.21 -2.57
CA GLU A 65 -9.47 -0.83 -3.90
C GLU A 65 -8.33 -0.31 -4.74
N LYS A 66 -8.19 1.01 -4.85
CA LYS A 66 -7.11 1.69 -5.56
C LYS A 66 -6.54 2.81 -4.73
N VAL A 67 -5.23 2.95 -4.77
CA VAL A 67 -4.52 4.00 -4.04
C VAL A 67 -3.43 4.58 -4.94
N ALA A 68 -2.94 5.77 -4.56
CA ALA A 68 -1.83 6.42 -5.24
C ALA A 68 -1.02 7.23 -4.24
N LEU A 69 0.24 7.48 -4.55
CA LEU A 69 1.03 8.42 -3.75
C LEU A 69 0.47 9.83 -3.93
N LYS A 70 0.50 10.57 -2.85
CA LYS A 70 0.16 11.99 -2.90
C LYS A 70 1.30 12.79 -3.49
#